data_346fdd9cc7d49786142a3a83279e1eff
#
_entry.id   346fdd9cc7d49786142a3a83279e1eff
#
_cell.length_a   1.000
_cell.length_b   1.000
_cell.length_c   1.000
_cell.angle_alpha   90.00
_cell.angle_beta   90.00
_cell.angle_gamma   90.00
#
_symmetry.space_group_name_H-M   'P 1'
#
loop_
_entity.id
_entity.type
_entity.pdbx_description
1 polymer ?
#
loop_
_entity_poly.entity_id
_entity_poly.type
_entity_poly.pdbx_seq_one_letter_code
_entity_poly.pdbx_strand_id
1 'polypeptide(L)'
;TLPVIIYKEFLNEVGTDTGFASALSVVIILIALIVLFIQKRFVDSKSYNMTSLRPPKVIELSKPKKILATAVVFLVSFLSVLPQITVTIQSFLKTNGPLFVKGFSLESYRLVAGKLSQSITNTFVYAFIALILIIILGLLGAYLIVRKKGTVSNLIDLMLMFPYVIPGAVLGICLTVSFNQKPILLTGTMWIIILSFVIRKLPYTMRS
;
A
#
# COMPACT_ATOMS: atom_id res chain seq x y z
N THR A 1 -3.82 -10.03 -13.03
CA THR A 1 -3.59 -8.55 -13.08
C THR A 1 -2.17 -8.27 -13.54
N LEU A 2 -1.93 -7.13 -14.23
CA LEU A 2 -0.62 -6.74 -14.76
C LEU A 2 0.53 -6.82 -13.72
N PRO A 3 0.39 -6.33 -12.48
CA PRO A 3 1.44 -6.46 -11.47
C PRO A 3 1.81 -7.90 -11.11
N VAL A 4 0.85 -8.82 -11.18
CA VAL A 4 1.09 -10.26 -10.92
C VAL A 4 1.88 -10.89 -12.07
N ILE A 5 1.62 -10.47 -13.31
CA ILE A 5 2.39 -10.95 -14.48
C ILE A 5 3.84 -10.49 -14.36
N ILE A 6 4.07 -9.21 -14.04
CA ILE A 6 5.42 -8.67 -13.82
C ILE A 6 6.15 -9.45 -12.72
N TYR A 7 5.47 -9.70 -11.60
CA TYR A 7 6.06 -10.44 -10.50
C TYR A 7 6.41 -11.89 -10.87
N LYS A 8 5.50 -12.59 -11.57
CA LYS A 8 5.74 -13.94 -12.05
C LYS A 8 6.90 -14.00 -13.04
N GLU A 9 6.94 -13.07 -14.00
CA GLU A 9 7.99 -13.01 -15.02
C GLU A 9 9.36 -12.70 -14.41
N PHE A 10 9.40 -11.84 -13.38
CA PHE A 10 10.62 -11.53 -12.65
C PHE A 10 11.14 -12.69 -11.79
N LEU A 11 10.26 -13.54 -11.24
CA LEU A 11 10.61 -14.67 -10.37
C LEU A 11 10.71 -16.01 -11.11
N ASN A 12 10.38 -16.09 -12.40
CA ASN A 12 10.51 -17.32 -13.14
C ASN A 12 11.99 -17.75 -13.25
N GLU A 13 12.31 -18.90 -12.66
CA GLU A 13 13.66 -19.47 -12.69
C GLU A 13 14.09 -19.97 -14.09
N VAL A 14 13.11 -20.16 -15.00
CA VAL A 14 13.34 -20.68 -16.36
C VAL A 14 13.10 -19.55 -17.37
N GLY A 15 14.19 -18.87 -17.78
CA GLY A 15 14.16 -17.88 -18.86
C GLY A 15 13.58 -16.52 -18.45
N THR A 16 14.09 -15.92 -17.35
CA THR A 16 13.70 -14.56 -16.97
C THR A 16 14.09 -13.55 -18.02
N ASP A 17 13.13 -13.02 -18.74
CA ASP A 17 13.31 -11.80 -19.50
C ASP A 17 13.10 -10.59 -18.57
N THR A 18 14.17 -10.25 -17.85
CA THR A 18 14.20 -9.07 -16.97
C THR A 18 13.91 -7.79 -17.76
N GLY A 19 14.24 -7.78 -19.07
CA GLY A 19 13.92 -6.69 -19.97
C GLY A 19 12.41 -6.54 -20.19
N PHE A 20 11.71 -7.65 -20.42
CA PHE A 20 10.25 -7.63 -20.57
C PHE A 20 9.54 -7.19 -19.28
N ALA A 21 9.93 -7.73 -18.13
CA ALA A 21 9.38 -7.33 -16.85
C ALA A 21 9.62 -5.84 -16.54
N SER A 22 10.80 -5.34 -16.88
CA SER A 22 11.15 -3.92 -16.72
C SER A 22 10.35 -3.04 -17.69
N ALA A 23 10.22 -3.42 -18.95
CA ALA A 23 9.43 -2.68 -19.93
C ALA A 23 7.95 -2.61 -19.52
N LEU A 24 7.37 -3.72 -19.07
CA LEU A 24 6.00 -3.77 -18.61
C LEU A 24 5.79 -2.89 -17.35
N SER A 25 6.78 -2.83 -16.45
CA SER A 25 6.80 -1.95 -15.28
C SER A 25 6.78 -0.47 -15.69
N VAL A 26 7.60 -0.09 -16.68
CA VAL A 26 7.61 1.29 -17.20
C VAL A 26 6.27 1.66 -17.82
N VAL A 27 5.65 0.77 -18.60
CA VAL A 27 4.32 1.02 -19.18
C VAL A 27 3.27 1.28 -18.10
N ILE A 28 3.25 0.48 -17.02
CA ILE A 28 2.33 0.69 -15.90
C ILE A 28 2.59 2.03 -15.22
N ILE A 29 3.85 2.38 -14.98
CA ILE A 29 4.23 3.66 -14.38
C ILE A 29 3.74 4.83 -15.27
N LEU A 30 3.94 4.76 -16.57
CA LEU A 30 3.49 5.80 -17.50
C LEU A 30 1.95 5.95 -17.47
N ILE A 31 1.21 4.86 -17.52
CA ILE A 31 -0.26 4.88 -17.41
C ILE A 31 -0.68 5.53 -16.09
N ALA A 32 -0.07 5.11 -14.98
CA ALA A 32 -0.35 5.63 -13.66
C ALA A 32 -0.06 7.14 -13.55
N LEU A 33 1.03 7.61 -14.15
CA LEU A 33 1.38 9.04 -14.21
C LEU A 33 0.40 9.85 -15.04
N ILE A 34 -0.03 9.33 -16.18
CA ILE A 34 -1.04 9.99 -17.03
C ILE A 34 -2.33 10.16 -16.23
N VAL A 35 -2.80 9.09 -15.56
CA VAL A 35 -4.01 9.15 -14.74
C VAL A 35 -3.85 10.16 -13.59
N LEU A 36 -2.70 10.16 -12.90
CA LEU A 36 -2.41 11.11 -11.83
C LEU A 36 -2.40 12.56 -12.34
N PHE A 37 -1.78 12.80 -13.48
CA PHE A 37 -1.75 14.13 -14.07
C PHE A 37 -3.15 14.64 -14.43
N ILE A 38 -3.98 13.78 -15.04
CA ILE A 38 -5.37 14.09 -15.35
C ILE A 38 -6.16 14.36 -14.06
N GLN A 39 -6.01 13.51 -13.05
CA GLN A 39 -6.66 13.67 -11.75
C GLN A 39 -6.25 14.99 -11.08
N LYS A 40 -4.94 15.29 -11.04
CA LYS A 40 -4.44 16.53 -10.43
C LYS A 40 -5.00 17.75 -11.14
N ARG A 41 -5.00 17.77 -12.48
CA ARG A 41 -5.55 18.88 -13.25
C ARG A 41 -7.05 19.05 -13.03
N PHE A 42 -7.80 17.94 -12.88
CA PHE A 42 -9.23 17.99 -12.61
C PHE A 42 -9.54 18.49 -11.20
N VAL A 43 -8.78 18.02 -10.20
CA VAL A 43 -8.94 18.43 -8.80
C VAL A 43 -8.53 19.89 -8.59
N ASP A 44 -7.41 20.31 -9.16
CA ASP A 44 -6.91 21.69 -9.04
C ASP A 44 -7.82 22.70 -9.76
N SER A 45 -8.61 22.24 -10.76
CA SER A 45 -9.60 23.07 -11.46
C SER A 45 -10.86 23.33 -10.66
N LYS A 46 -11.09 22.60 -9.57
CA LYS A 46 -12.28 22.72 -8.71
C LYS A 46 -11.87 22.95 -7.26
N SER A 47 -12.38 24.02 -6.66
CA SER A 47 -12.20 24.27 -5.24
C SER A 47 -13.11 23.36 -4.42
N TYR A 48 -12.54 22.25 -3.90
CA TYR A 48 -13.23 21.32 -2.97
C TYR A 48 -13.01 21.69 -1.51
N ASN A 49 -12.57 22.91 -1.20
CA ASN A 49 -12.33 23.32 0.18
C ASN A 49 -13.64 23.30 0.97
N MET A 50 -13.84 22.29 1.79
CA MET A 50 -14.82 22.32 2.85
C MET A 50 -14.38 23.37 3.87
N THR A 51 -14.97 24.55 3.82
CA THR A 51 -14.80 25.52 4.90
C THR A 51 -15.61 24.99 6.09
N SER A 52 -14.95 24.87 7.24
CA SER A 52 -15.59 24.53 8.53
C SER A 52 -16.76 25.45 8.90
N LEU A 53 -16.89 26.59 8.22
CA LEU A 53 -17.97 27.56 8.35
C LEU A 53 -19.28 27.17 7.64
N ARG A 54 -19.27 26.16 6.75
CA ARG A 54 -20.48 25.65 6.12
C ARG A 54 -20.45 24.12 6.15
N PRO A 55 -20.95 23.52 7.24
CA PRO A 55 -21.11 22.07 7.30
C PRO A 55 -22.04 21.61 6.18
N PRO A 56 -21.83 20.42 5.61
CA PRO A 56 -22.68 19.88 4.56
C PRO A 56 -24.13 19.84 5.05
N LYS A 57 -25.06 20.29 4.18
CA LYS A 57 -26.48 20.28 4.51
C LYS A 57 -26.94 18.86 4.79
N VAL A 58 -27.40 18.61 6.01
CA VAL A 58 -27.95 17.31 6.39
C VAL A 58 -29.30 17.15 5.68
N ILE A 59 -29.41 16.14 4.82
CA ILE A 59 -30.65 15.80 4.15
C ILE A 59 -31.39 14.79 5.03
N GLU A 60 -32.54 15.17 5.58
CA GLU A 60 -33.40 14.25 6.31
C GLU A 60 -34.10 13.31 5.33
N LEU A 61 -33.80 12.03 5.46
CA LEU A 61 -34.45 10.98 4.68
C LEU A 61 -35.78 10.59 5.31
N SER A 62 -36.80 10.37 4.49
CA SER A 62 -38.06 9.78 4.98
C SER A 62 -37.82 8.40 5.60
N LYS A 63 -38.63 8.00 6.56
CA LYS A 63 -38.46 6.73 7.32
C LYS A 63 -38.13 5.51 6.45
N PRO A 64 -38.87 5.21 5.35
CA PRO A 64 -38.56 4.05 4.52
C PRO A 64 -37.21 4.18 3.80
N LYS A 65 -36.83 5.37 3.34
CA LYS A 65 -35.54 5.62 2.69
C LYS A 65 -34.38 5.49 3.69
N LYS A 66 -34.59 5.91 4.94
CA LYS A 66 -33.60 5.76 6.01
C LYS A 66 -33.36 4.29 6.33
N ILE A 67 -34.43 3.48 6.47
CA ILE A 67 -34.33 2.04 6.72
C ILE A 67 -33.58 1.36 5.56
N LEU A 68 -33.98 1.65 4.30
CA LEU A 68 -33.33 1.08 3.13
C LEU A 68 -31.83 1.45 3.06
N ALA A 69 -31.50 2.72 3.24
CA ALA A 69 -30.09 3.17 3.25
C ALA A 69 -29.28 2.48 4.35
N THR A 70 -29.85 2.38 5.55
CA THR A 70 -29.20 1.68 6.66
C THR A 70 -29.01 0.21 6.36
N ALA A 71 -30.01 -0.49 5.82
CA ALA A 71 -29.90 -1.90 5.43
C ALA A 71 -28.83 -2.13 4.36
N VAL A 72 -28.74 -1.26 3.35
CA VAL A 72 -27.70 -1.34 2.32
C VAL A 72 -26.31 -1.14 2.92
N VAL A 73 -26.13 -0.15 3.78
CA VAL A 73 -24.84 0.08 4.46
C VAL A 73 -24.43 -1.12 5.30
N PHE A 74 -25.35 -1.68 6.09
CA PHE A 74 -25.06 -2.89 6.88
C PHE A 74 -24.75 -4.10 6.00
N LEU A 75 -25.47 -4.30 4.91
CA LEU A 75 -25.21 -5.39 3.96
C LEU A 75 -23.82 -5.27 3.35
N VAL A 76 -23.46 -4.09 2.84
CA VAL A 76 -22.12 -3.85 2.26
C VAL A 76 -21.03 -4.04 3.32
N SER A 77 -21.23 -3.52 4.53
CA SER A 77 -20.28 -3.70 5.64
C SER A 77 -20.12 -5.18 6.01
N PHE A 78 -21.23 -5.93 6.09
CA PHE A 78 -21.19 -7.37 6.36
C PHE A 78 -20.43 -8.13 5.28
N LEU A 79 -20.74 -7.88 3.99
CA LEU A 79 -20.03 -8.49 2.87
C LEU A 79 -18.54 -8.17 2.88
N SER A 80 -18.16 -6.96 3.30
CA SER A 80 -16.76 -6.54 3.41
C SER A 80 -16.00 -7.27 4.52
N VAL A 81 -16.69 -7.70 5.59
CA VAL A 81 -16.09 -8.43 6.72
C VAL A 81 -16.10 -9.95 6.50
N LEU A 82 -16.90 -10.46 5.55
CA LEU A 82 -17.05 -11.88 5.29
C LEU A 82 -15.72 -12.62 5.01
N PRO A 83 -14.79 -12.08 4.18
CA PRO A 83 -13.49 -12.72 3.96
C PRO A 83 -12.69 -12.88 5.26
N GLN A 84 -12.70 -11.88 6.14
CA GLN A 84 -12.01 -11.91 7.42
C GLN A 84 -12.58 -12.97 8.35
N ILE A 85 -13.92 -13.06 8.41
CA ILE A 85 -14.61 -14.11 9.19
C ILE A 85 -14.21 -15.49 8.65
N THR A 86 -14.23 -15.68 7.33
CA THR A 86 -13.87 -16.95 6.69
C THR A 86 -12.44 -17.35 7.03
N VAL A 87 -11.47 -16.45 6.88
CA VAL A 87 -10.07 -16.71 7.23
C VAL A 87 -9.91 -17.03 8.72
N THR A 88 -10.63 -16.30 9.58
CA THR A 88 -10.62 -16.56 11.02
C THR A 88 -11.15 -17.94 11.36
N ILE A 89 -12.26 -18.35 10.78
CA ILE A 89 -12.81 -19.71 10.99
C ILE A 89 -11.84 -20.76 10.46
N GLN A 90 -11.30 -20.57 9.26
CA GLN A 90 -10.34 -21.51 8.64
C GLN A 90 -9.05 -21.64 9.46
N SER A 91 -8.60 -20.61 10.15
CA SER A 91 -7.40 -20.65 10.99
C SER A 91 -7.51 -21.62 12.18
N PHE A 92 -8.74 -21.93 12.60
CA PHE A 92 -9.03 -22.91 13.66
C PHE A 92 -9.37 -24.31 13.14
N LEU A 93 -9.40 -24.52 11.83
CA LEU A 93 -9.64 -25.85 11.27
C LEU A 93 -8.37 -26.67 11.23
N LYS A 94 -8.53 -27.98 11.43
CA LYS A 94 -7.43 -28.94 11.26
C LYS A 94 -7.05 -29.01 9.78
N THR A 95 -5.75 -29.06 9.49
CA THR A 95 -5.22 -29.17 8.12
C THR A 95 -4.48 -30.51 7.94
N ASN A 96 -4.58 -31.07 6.75
CA ASN A 96 -3.75 -32.19 6.30
C ASN A 96 -3.11 -31.79 4.98
N GLY A 97 -1.85 -31.33 5.03
CA GLY A 97 -1.21 -30.62 3.93
C GLY A 97 -1.99 -29.37 3.53
N PRO A 98 -2.33 -29.15 2.25
CA PRO A 98 -3.07 -27.98 1.77
C PRO A 98 -4.59 -28.07 2.00
N LEU A 99 -5.11 -29.20 2.52
CA LEU A 99 -6.54 -29.45 2.64
C LEU A 99 -7.02 -29.21 4.08
N PHE A 100 -8.18 -28.56 4.21
CA PHE A 100 -8.90 -28.48 5.48
C PHE A 100 -9.66 -29.77 5.74
N VAL A 101 -9.51 -30.33 6.92
CA VAL A 101 -10.25 -31.52 7.38
C VAL A 101 -11.15 -31.14 8.55
N LYS A 102 -12.17 -31.97 8.80
CA LYS A 102 -13.10 -31.74 9.91
C LYS A 102 -12.35 -31.85 11.25
N GLY A 103 -12.51 -30.86 12.10
CA GLY A 103 -11.95 -30.80 13.43
C GLY A 103 -11.35 -29.43 13.77
N PHE A 104 -11.34 -29.13 15.06
CA PHE A 104 -10.74 -27.92 15.60
C PHE A 104 -9.27 -28.19 15.92
N SER A 105 -8.39 -27.25 15.59
CA SER A 105 -6.95 -27.32 15.88
C SER A 105 -6.34 -25.96 16.07
N LEU A 106 -5.41 -25.84 17.01
CA LEU A 106 -4.53 -24.67 17.20
C LEU A 106 -3.13 -24.92 16.64
N GLU A 107 -2.95 -26.00 15.88
CA GLU A 107 -1.65 -26.39 15.34
C GLU A 107 -1.07 -25.33 14.41
N SER A 108 -1.90 -24.70 13.57
CA SER A 108 -1.49 -23.59 12.70
C SER A 108 -0.87 -22.45 13.50
N TYR A 109 -1.46 -22.09 14.65
CA TYR A 109 -0.92 -21.05 15.52
C TYR A 109 0.40 -21.45 16.20
N ARG A 110 0.52 -22.72 16.61
CA ARG A 110 1.78 -23.25 17.16
C ARG A 110 2.89 -23.25 16.13
N LEU A 111 2.59 -23.63 14.89
CA LEU A 111 3.55 -23.58 13.78
C LEU A 111 3.99 -22.15 13.45
N VAL A 112 3.05 -21.20 13.44
CA VAL A 112 3.36 -19.79 13.26
C VAL A 112 4.27 -19.29 14.39
N ALA A 113 3.92 -19.53 15.63
CA ALA A 113 4.71 -19.12 16.78
C ALA A 113 6.12 -19.76 16.80
N GLY A 114 6.25 -21.02 16.40
CA GLY A 114 7.54 -21.70 16.35
C GLY A 114 8.41 -21.34 15.16
N LYS A 115 7.82 -21.32 13.94
CA LYS A 115 8.60 -21.14 12.72
C LYS A 115 8.74 -19.69 12.26
N LEU A 116 7.77 -18.82 12.59
CA LEU A 116 7.71 -17.45 12.09
C LEU A 116 7.94 -16.39 13.16
N SER A 117 8.26 -16.76 14.39
CA SER A 117 8.49 -15.81 15.50
C SER A 117 9.55 -14.76 15.12
N GLN A 118 10.65 -15.18 14.52
CA GLN A 118 11.71 -14.27 14.06
C GLN A 118 11.20 -13.31 12.96
N SER A 119 10.43 -13.81 12.00
CA SER A 119 9.86 -12.99 10.92
C SER A 119 8.84 -11.99 11.45
N ILE A 120 8.05 -12.39 12.45
CA ILE A 120 7.10 -11.50 13.13
C ILE A 120 7.86 -10.38 13.84
N THR A 121 8.85 -10.73 14.66
CA THR A 121 9.70 -9.75 15.37
C THR A 121 10.37 -8.79 14.40
N ASN A 122 10.98 -9.30 13.34
CA ASN A 122 11.61 -8.48 12.31
C ASN A 122 10.63 -7.52 11.65
N THR A 123 9.40 -7.96 11.38
CA THR A 123 8.35 -7.11 10.79
C THR A 123 8.05 -5.92 11.70
N PHE A 124 7.87 -6.13 13.00
CA PHE A 124 7.61 -5.05 13.95
C PHE A 124 8.82 -4.11 14.10
N VAL A 125 10.03 -4.65 14.19
CA VAL A 125 11.26 -3.84 14.29
C VAL A 125 11.45 -2.98 13.05
N TYR A 126 11.34 -3.54 11.85
CA TYR A 126 11.50 -2.80 10.60
C TYR A 126 10.41 -1.74 10.40
N ALA A 127 9.16 -2.09 10.75
CA ALA A 127 8.06 -1.13 10.71
C ALA A 127 8.26 0.03 11.68
N PHE A 128 8.77 -0.24 12.90
CA PHE A 128 9.04 0.79 13.90
C PHE A 128 10.17 1.73 13.47
N ILE A 129 11.27 1.18 12.94
CA ILE A 129 12.37 2.00 12.39
C ILE A 129 11.87 2.85 11.22
N ALA A 130 11.11 2.25 10.30
CA ALA A 130 10.51 2.97 9.18
C ALA A 130 9.58 4.09 9.65
N LEU A 131 8.76 3.85 10.69
CA LEU A 131 7.85 4.85 11.26
C LEU A 131 8.62 6.08 11.78
N ILE A 132 9.70 5.88 12.54
CA ILE A 132 10.54 6.98 13.03
C ILE A 132 11.08 7.80 11.86
N LEU A 133 11.63 7.13 10.83
CA LEU A 133 12.15 7.79 9.64
C LEU A 133 11.07 8.56 8.89
N ILE A 134 9.88 7.98 8.74
CA ILE A 134 8.73 8.61 8.07
C ILE A 134 8.29 9.87 8.83
N ILE A 135 8.23 9.83 10.16
CA ILE A 135 7.85 11.00 10.96
C ILE A 135 8.88 12.11 10.76
N ILE A 136 10.18 11.81 10.89
CA ILE A 136 11.24 12.81 10.75
C ILE A 136 11.22 13.42 9.33
N LEU A 137 11.28 12.57 8.30
CA LEU A 137 11.31 13.02 6.91
C LEU A 137 10.00 13.67 6.48
N GLY A 138 8.85 13.16 6.99
CA GLY A 138 7.53 13.71 6.72
C GLY A 138 7.36 15.12 7.27
N LEU A 139 7.76 15.36 8.53
CA LEU A 139 7.71 16.69 9.14
C LEU A 139 8.65 17.66 8.43
N LEU A 140 9.88 17.26 8.11
CA LEU A 140 10.82 18.08 7.39
C LEU A 140 10.31 18.44 5.99
N GLY A 141 9.79 17.45 5.26
CA GLY A 141 9.25 17.64 3.93
C GLY A 141 7.99 18.52 3.93
N ALA A 142 7.05 18.27 4.83
CA ALA A 142 5.84 19.08 4.99
C ALA A 142 6.21 20.55 5.32
N TYR A 143 7.15 20.76 6.24
CA TYR A 143 7.65 22.08 6.57
C TYR A 143 8.22 22.80 5.35
N LEU A 144 9.04 22.12 4.53
CA LEU A 144 9.63 22.71 3.33
C LEU A 144 8.57 23.07 2.29
N ILE A 145 7.57 22.21 2.07
CA ILE A 145 6.49 22.45 1.12
C ILE A 145 5.62 23.64 1.53
N VAL A 146 5.29 23.75 2.81
CA VAL A 146 4.42 24.83 3.31
C VAL A 146 5.15 26.17 3.38
N ARG A 147 6.41 26.15 3.82
CA ARG A 147 7.20 27.39 4.05
C ARG A 147 7.79 27.98 2.77
N LYS A 148 8.28 27.13 1.86
CA LYS A 148 8.93 27.57 0.63
C LYS A 148 8.01 27.33 -0.57
N LYS A 149 7.00 28.21 -0.73
CA LYS A 149 6.15 28.21 -1.91
C LYS A 149 6.96 28.54 -3.16
N GLY A 150 6.92 27.69 -4.18
CA GLY A 150 7.64 27.90 -5.44
C GLY A 150 7.77 26.63 -6.28
N THR A 151 8.46 26.72 -7.41
CA THR A 151 8.64 25.60 -8.35
C THR A 151 9.28 24.38 -7.71
N VAL A 152 10.25 24.62 -6.81
CA VAL A 152 10.95 23.53 -6.08
C VAL A 152 9.99 22.78 -5.16
N SER A 153 9.14 23.48 -4.42
CA SER A 153 8.11 22.86 -3.55
C SER A 153 7.13 22.01 -4.36
N ASN A 154 6.68 22.52 -5.50
CA ASN A 154 5.78 21.80 -6.40
C ASN A 154 6.45 20.55 -7.00
N LEU A 155 7.75 20.63 -7.30
CA LEU A 155 8.50 19.48 -7.81
C LEU A 155 8.67 18.40 -6.73
N ILE A 156 9.00 18.80 -5.49
CA ILE A 156 9.10 17.90 -4.35
C ILE A 156 7.74 17.21 -4.11
N ASP A 157 6.63 17.95 -4.08
CA ASP A 157 5.29 17.38 -3.92
C ASP A 157 4.95 16.40 -5.04
N LEU A 158 5.31 16.71 -6.28
CA LEU A 158 5.11 15.80 -7.41
C LEU A 158 5.95 14.53 -7.26
N MET A 159 7.24 14.65 -6.93
CA MET A 159 8.14 13.51 -6.74
C MET A 159 7.67 12.58 -5.61
N LEU A 160 7.14 13.13 -4.53
CA LEU A 160 6.60 12.36 -3.43
C LEU A 160 5.31 11.61 -3.79
N MET A 161 4.58 12.08 -4.80
CA MET A 161 3.38 11.38 -5.29
C MET A 161 3.70 10.14 -6.13
N PHE A 162 4.88 10.08 -6.74
CA PHE A 162 5.28 8.96 -7.60
C PHE A 162 5.13 7.59 -6.92
N PRO A 163 5.72 7.37 -5.72
CA PRO A 163 5.63 6.07 -5.05
C PRO A 163 4.21 5.68 -4.63
N TYR A 164 3.32 6.66 -4.47
CA TYR A 164 1.93 6.41 -4.13
C TYR A 164 1.17 5.71 -5.26
N VAL A 165 1.48 6.06 -6.50
CA VAL A 165 0.77 5.56 -7.69
C VAL A 165 1.37 4.25 -8.19
N ILE A 166 2.66 4.01 -7.92
CA ILE A 166 3.34 2.80 -8.37
C ILE A 166 2.82 1.57 -7.62
N PRO A 167 2.40 0.49 -8.32
CA PRO A 167 2.06 -0.77 -7.68
C PRO A 167 3.22 -1.30 -6.82
N GLY A 168 2.90 -1.83 -5.63
CA GLY A 168 3.94 -2.27 -4.69
C GLY A 168 4.91 -3.31 -5.24
N ALA A 169 4.42 -4.23 -6.09
CA ALA A 169 5.27 -5.22 -6.75
C ALA A 169 6.30 -4.56 -7.68
N VAL A 170 5.89 -3.56 -8.45
CA VAL A 170 6.79 -2.81 -9.34
C VAL A 170 7.84 -2.06 -8.54
N LEU A 171 7.43 -1.37 -7.45
CA LEU A 171 8.36 -0.69 -6.56
C LEU A 171 9.38 -1.67 -5.96
N GLY A 172 8.92 -2.84 -5.50
CA GLY A 172 9.79 -3.88 -4.96
C GLY A 172 10.84 -4.34 -5.97
N ILE A 173 10.43 -4.61 -7.21
CA ILE A 173 11.34 -5.00 -8.30
C ILE A 173 12.34 -3.87 -8.60
N CYS A 174 11.87 -2.64 -8.74
CA CYS A 174 12.74 -1.48 -8.99
C CYS A 174 13.81 -1.34 -7.89
N LEU A 175 13.41 -1.45 -6.62
CA LEU A 175 14.35 -1.37 -5.51
C LEU A 175 15.35 -2.53 -5.54
N THR A 176 14.87 -3.76 -5.78
CA THR A 176 15.74 -4.94 -5.85
C THR A 176 16.77 -4.79 -6.98
N VAL A 177 16.36 -4.41 -8.17
CA VAL A 177 17.26 -4.24 -9.33
C VAL A 177 18.23 -3.08 -9.09
N SER A 178 17.75 -1.94 -8.59
CA SER A 178 18.58 -0.74 -8.39
C SER A 178 19.63 -0.93 -7.30
N PHE A 179 19.31 -1.69 -6.25
CA PHE A 179 20.18 -1.88 -5.10
C PHE A 179 20.81 -3.28 -5.03
N ASN A 180 20.88 -3.98 -6.16
CA ASN A 180 21.57 -5.27 -6.28
C ASN A 180 23.00 -5.14 -6.85
N GLN A 181 23.55 -3.94 -6.93
CA GLN A 181 24.85 -3.67 -7.52
C GLN A 181 25.70 -2.77 -6.61
N LYS A 182 27.04 -2.90 -6.74
CA LYS A 182 27.95 -1.96 -6.08
C LYS A 182 27.80 -0.55 -6.67
N PRO A 183 27.98 0.54 -5.89
CA PRO A 183 28.55 0.55 -4.54
C PRO A 183 27.56 0.31 -3.41
N ILE A 184 26.24 0.37 -3.64
CA ILE A 184 25.22 0.30 -2.58
C ILE A 184 24.40 -0.98 -2.74
N LEU A 185 24.84 -2.06 -2.10
CA LEU A 185 24.17 -3.35 -2.09
C LEU A 185 23.22 -3.42 -0.89
N LEU A 186 21.92 -3.20 -1.10
CA LEU A 186 20.89 -3.32 -0.06
C LEU A 186 20.01 -4.57 -0.22
N THR A 187 20.04 -5.22 -1.38
CA THR A 187 19.25 -6.43 -1.65
C THR A 187 19.63 -7.53 -0.66
N GLY A 188 18.62 -8.18 -0.07
CA GLY A 188 18.83 -9.19 0.98
C GLY A 188 19.05 -8.64 2.39
N THR A 189 19.05 -7.31 2.59
CA THR A 189 19.19 -6.69 3.90
C THR A 189 17.88 -6.13 4.42
N MET A 190 17.80 -5.86 5.73
CA MET A 190 16.63 -5.18 6.33
C MET A 190 16.41 -3.78 5.77
N TRP A 191 17.46 -3.11 5.30
CA TRP A 191 17.42 -1.72 4.85
C TRP A 191 16.58 -1.53 3.60
N ILE A 192 16.56 -2.49 2.68
CA ILE A 192 15.71 -2.40 1.48
C ILE A 192 14.22 -2.45 1.84
N ILE A 193 13.86 -3.22 2.88
CA ILE A 193 12.49 -3.33 3.39
C ILE A 193 12.08 -2.02 4.07
N ILE A 194 12.95 -1.49 4.95
CA ILE A 194 12.73 -0.21 5.63
C ILE A 194 12.58 0.91 4.58
N LEU A 195 13.47 0.96 3.59
CA LEU A 195 13.42 1.94 2.51
C LEU A 195 12.11 1.84 1.72
N SER A 196 11.66 0.64 1.40
CA SER A 196 10.38 0.40 0.74
C SER A 196 9.19 0.95 1.54
N PHE A 197 9.16 0.73 2.86
CA PHE A 197 8.14 1.29 3.74
C PHE A 197 8.19 2.81 3.78
N VAL A 198 9.38 3.39 3.92
CA VAL A 198 9.57 4.85 3.95
C VAL A 198 9.08 5.47 2.65
N ILE A 199 9.58 5.03 1.51
CA ILE A 199 9.22 5.57 0.19
C ILE A 199 7.70 5.51 -0.04
N ARG A 200 7.07 4.39 0.33
CA ARG A 200 5.65 4.17 0.07
C ARG A 200 4.74 4.94 1.02
N LYS A 201 5.16 5.15 2.27
CA LYS A 201 4.31 5.75 3.31
C LYS A 201 4.55 7.24 3.54
N LEU A 202 5.71 7.74 3.15
CA LEU A 202 6.06 9.16 3.28
C LEU A 202 5.02 10.13 2.69
N PRO A 203 4.44 9.89 1.48
CA PRO A 203 3.43 10.77 0.92
C PRO A 203 2.20 10.95 1.80
N TYR A 204 1.78 9.92 2.52
CA TYR A 204 0.62 9.99 3.42
C TYR A 204 0.90 10.92 4.60
N THR A 205 2.08 10.78 5.23
CA THR A 205 2.46 11.57 6.40
C THR A 205 2.63 13.05 6.07
N MET A 206 3.04 13.36 4.84
CA MET A 206 3.22 14.75 4.42
C MET A 206 1.91 15.46 4.05
N ARG A 207 0.83 14.71 3.84
CA ARG A 207 -0.49 15.25 3.45
C ARG A 207 -1.55 15.18 4.55
N SER A 208 -1.27 14.49 5.65
CA SER A 208 -2.13 14.49 6.84
C SER A 208 -1.89 15.72 7.69
#